data_89d8b588ce2dde79e77739b9e23d1199
#
_entry.id   89d8b588ce2dde79e77739b9e23d1199
#
_cell.length_a   1.000
_cell.length_b   1.000
_cell.length_c   1.000
_cell.angle_alpha   90.00
_cell.angle_beta   90.00
_cell.angle_gamma   90.00
#
_symmetry.space_group_name_H-M   'P 1'
#
loop_
_entity.id
_entity.type
_entity.pdbx_description
1 polymer ?
#
loop_
_entity_poly.entity_id
_entity_poly.type
_entity_poly.pdbx_seq_one_letter_code
_entity_poly.pdbx_strand_id
1 'polypeptide(L)'
;MLVGVLVLGAIGTMLYGVLARYVLLPISDWFDADPVNFFWVEEIGETALAWITLIGAAIAVAERGHFNLAVLVHRFSPEAQRRIDIATHILIAAFALLVTWTGTKLAILNHTLTSPALEFSLAWLYMPAAIGGALMALYALSMLRPRA
;
A
#
# COMPACT_ATOMS: atom_id res chain seq x y z
N MET A 1 -8.89 -6.11 10.92
CA MET A 1 -10.12 -6.35 10.14
C MET A 1 -10.15 -5.59 8.81
N LEU A 2 -9.92 -4.27 8.76
CA LEU A 2 -9.99 -3.50 7.52
C LEU A 2 -9.09 -4.04 6.39
N VAL A 3 -7.81 -4.30 6.69
CA VAL A 3 -6.85 -4.84 5.71
C VAL A 3 -7.27 -6.22 5.19
N GLY A 4 -7.82 -7.09 6.06
CA GLY A 4 -8.31 -8.40 5.64
C GLY A 4 -9.48 -8.30 4.65
N VAL A 5 -10.41 -7.38 4.86
CA VAL A 5 -11.52 -7.12 3.93
C VAL A 5 -11.00 -6.59 2.59
N LEU A 6 -10.03 -5.67 2.62
CA LEU A 6 -9.41 -5.16 1.40
C LEU A 6 -8.66 -6.25 0.62
N VAL A 7 -7.95 -7.13 1.32
CA VAL A 7 -7.25 -8.27 0.69
C VAL A 7 -8.24 -9.22 0.04
N LEU A 8 -9.30 -9.62 0.75
CA LEU A 8 -10.33 -10.50 0.19
C LEU A 8 -11.05 -9.85 -1.00
N GLY A 9 -11.34 -8.55 -0.91
CA GLY A 9 -11.91 -7.78 -2.01
C GLY A 9 -10.99 -7.74 -3.24
N ALA A 10 -9.70 -7.46 -3.05
CA ALA A 10 -8.71 -7.46 -4.12
C ALA A 10 -8.57 -8.84 -4.78
N ILE A 11 -8.50 -9.93 -3.98
CA ILE A 11 -8.46 -11.30 -4.51
C ILE A 11 -9.72 -11.61 -5.30
N GLY A 12 -10.90 -11.28 -4.77
CA GLY A 12 -12.17 -11.50 -5.46
C GLY A 12 -12.26 -10.76 -6.79
N THR A 13 -11.84 -9.51 -6.82
CA THR A 13 -11.82 -8.69 -8.04
C THR A 13 -10.86 -9.24 -9.07
N MET A 14 -9.66 -9.66 -8.66
CA MET A 14 -8.67 -10.27 -9.57
C MET A 14 -9.14 -11.62 -10.11
N LEU A 15 -9.74 -12.48 -9.26
CA LEU A 15 -10.34 -13.75 -9.70
C LEU A 15 -11.46 -13.51 -10.71
N TYR A 16 -12.33 -12.53 -10.44
CA TYR A 16 -13.36 -12.14 -11.40
C TYR A 16 -12.75 -11.69 -12.74
N GLY A 17 -11.71 -10.86 -12.72
CA GLY A 17 -11.01 -10.44 -13.95
C GLY A 17 -10.43 -11.59 -14.75
N VAL A 18 -9.83 -12.58 -14.08
CA VAL A 18 -9.31 -13.78 -14.73
C VAL A 18 -10.45 -14.61 -15.35
N LEU A 19 -11.52 -14.88 -14.60
CA LEU A 19 -12.68 -15.61 -15.10
C LEU A 19 -13.36 -14.87 -16.26
N ALA A 20 -13.49 -13.56 -16.15
CA ALA A 20 -14.07 -12.73 -17.20
C ALA A 20 -13.25 -12.82 -18.51
N ARG A 21 -11.93 -12.74 -18.40
CA ARG A 21 -11.01 -12.77 -19.57
C ARG A 21 -10.95 -14.15 -20.22
N TYR A 22 -10.92 -15.23 -19.42
CA TYR A 22 -10.73 -16.58 -19.97
C TYR A 22 -12.03 -17.35 -20.24
N VAL A 23 -13.16 -16.93 -19.66
CA VAL A 23 -14.45 -17.60 -19.81
C VAL A 23 -15.45 -16.70 -20.53
N LEU A 24 -15.66 -15.46 -20.07
CA LEU A 24 -16.71 -14.60 -20.62
C LEU A 24 -16.34 -14.04 -21.99
N LEU A 25 -15.09 -13.62 -22.22
CA LEU A 25 -14.65 -13.11 -23.53
C LEU A 25 -14.80 -14.16 -24.63
N PRO A 26 -14.29 -15.40 -24.52
CA PRO A 26 -14.48 -16.43 -25.54
C PRO A 26 -15.95 -16.76 -25.79
N ILE A 27 -16.79 -16.69 -24.76
CA ILE A 27 -18.24 -16.93 -24.90
C ILE A 27 -18.91 -15.78 -25.64
N SER A 28 -18.56 -14.51 -25.33
CA SER A 28 -19.10 -13.35 -26.04
C SER A 28 -18.71 -13.34 -27.50
N ASP A 29 -17.46 -13.72 -27.81
CA ASP A 29 -16.96 -13.86 -29.19
C ASP A 29 -17.73 -14.92 -29.97
N TRP A 30 -18.11 -16.02 -29.30
CA TRP A 30 -18.90 -17.09 -29.96
C TRP A 30 -20.34 -16.66 -30.26
N PHE A 31 -20.91 -15.75 -29.45
CA PHE A 31 -22.28 -15.24 -29.66
C PHE A 31 -22.31 -13.92 -30.43
N ASP A 32 -21.17 -13.46 -30.99
CA ASP A 32 -21.07 -12.20 -31.75
C ASP A 32 -21.59 -11.00 -30.93
N ALA A 33 -21.40 -11.06 -29.59
CA ALA A 33 -21.82 -10.02 -28.66
C ALA A 33 -20.73 -8.95 -28.48
N ASP A 34 -21.13 -7.72 -28.17
CA ASP A 34 -20.21 -6.63 -27.93
C ASP A 34 -19.17 -7.00 -26.86
N PRO A 35 -17.87 -6.70 -27.08
CA PRO A 35 -16.81 -7.05 -26.15
C PRO A 35 -17.01 -6.31 -24.81
N VAL A 36 -17.12 -7.08 -23.75
CA VAL A 36 -17.26 -6.53 -22.39
C VAL A 36 -15.92 -5.92 -21.95
N ASN A 37 -15.93 -4.65 -21.59
CA ASN A 37 -14.76 -3.94 -21.10
C ASN A 37 -14.49 -4.31 -19.64
N PHE A 38 -13.33 -4.91 -19.34
CA PHE A 38 -12.91 -5.32 -17.99
C PHE A 38 -11.79 -4.45 -17.41
N PHE A 39 -11.42 -3.34 -18.04
CA PHE A 39 -10.34 -2.48 -17.55
C PHE A 39 -10.58 -1.94 -16.13
N TRP A 40 -11.85 -1.80 -15.72
CA TRP A 40 -12.20 -1.41 -14.36
C TRP A 40 -11.70 -2.38 -13.27
N VAL A 41 -11.54 -3.67 -13.60
CA VAL A 41 -11.02 -4.69 -12.67
C VAL A 41 -9.55 -4.42 -12.34
N GLU A 42 -8.76 -4.07 -13.35
CA GLU A 42 -7.35 -3.72 -13.20
C GLU A 42 -7.20 -2.44 -12.34
N GLU A 43 -8.01 -1.42 -12.61
CA GLU A 43 -7.99 -0.17 -11.84
C GLU A 43 -8.36 -0.35 -10.37
N ILE A 44 -9.39 -1.16 -10.06
CA ILE A 44 -9.73 -1.50 -8.67
C ILE A 44 -8.60 -2.29 -8.03
N GLY A 45 -8.03 -3.26 -8.75
CA GLY A 45 -6.94 -4.09 -8.25
C GLY A 45 -5.70 -3.27 -7.90
N GLU A 46 -5.25 -2.39 -8.77
CA GLU A 46 -4.11 -1.50 -8.55
C GLU A 46 -4.35 -0.57 -7.36
N THR A 47 -5.53 0.04 -7.29
CA THR A 47 -5.90 0.93 -6.19
C THR A 47 -5.93 0.16 -4.87
N ALA A 48 -6.56 -1.01 -4.82
CA ALA A 48 -6.63 -1.84 -3.63
C ALA A 48 -5.23 -2.28 -3.16
N LEU A 49 -4.35 -2.70 -4.09
CA LEU A 49 -2.97 -3.06 -3.78
C LEU A 49 -2.18 -1.89 -3.19
N ALA A 50 -2.33 -0.69 -3.73
CA ALA A 50 -1.69 0.50 -3.18
C ALA A 50 -2.13 0.76 -1.73
N TRP A 51 -3.44 0.70 -1.45
CA TRP A 51 -3.99 0.86 -0.11
C TRP A 51 -3.53 -0.22 0.86
N ILE A 52 -3.61 -1.50 0.47
CA ILE A 52 -3.17 -2.63 1.29
C ILE A 52 -1.69 -2.50 1.64
N THR A 53 -0.85 -2.20 0.65
CA THR A 53 0.60 -2.13 0.81
C THR A 53 0.99 -1.00 1.77
N LEU A 54 0.47 0.21 1.56
CA LEU A 54 0.89 1.38 2.35
C LEU A 54 0.31 1.36 3.77
N ILE A 55 -0.96 0.95 3.93
CA ILE A 55 -1.55 0.78 5.27
C ILE A 55 -0.91 -0.41 5.98
N GLY A 56 -0.69 -1.52 5.28
CA GLY A 56 -0.01 -2.69 5.83
C GLY A 56 1.40 -2.37 6.30
N ALA A 57 2.16 -1.58 5.53
CA ALA A 57 3.47 -1.10 5.94
C ALA A 57 3.40 -0.23 7.19
N ALA A 58 2.41 0.66 7.30
CA ALA A 58 2.23 1.49 8.50
C ALA A 58 1.90 0.64 9.75
N ILE A 59 1.06 -0.39 9.60
CA ILE A 59 0.75 -1.35 10.68
C ILE A 59 2.00 -2.13 11.06
N ALA A 60 2.77 -2.61 10.10
CA ALA A 60 4.01 -3.35 10.35
C ALA A 60 5.04 -2.50 11.13
N VAL A 61 5.13 -1.20 10.86
CA VAL A 61 5.93 -0.27 11.68
C VAL A 61 5.36 -0.17 13.09
N ALA A 62 4.03 -0.02 13.24
CA ALA A 62 3.37 0.09 14.54
C ALA A 62 3.57 -1.15 15.42
N GLU A 63 3.52 -2.34 14.83
CA GLU A 63 3.69 -3.63 15.52
C GLU A 63 5.16 -4.02 15.74
N ARG A 64 6.12 -3.14 15.39
CA ARG A 64 7.55 -3.46 15.38
C ARG A 64 7.91 -4.68 14.52
N GLY A 65 7.05 -5.03 13.57
CA GLY A 65 7.20 -6.16 12.67
C GLY A 65 8.30 -5.95 11.61
N HIS A 66 8.84 -4.74 11.51
CA HIS A 66 9.96 -4.46 10.65
C HIS A 66 11.24 -5.02 11.24
N PHE A 67 11.66 -6.13 10.66
CA PHE A 67 12.99 -6.69 10.81
C PHE A 67 13.42 -6.94 12.25
N ASN A 68 12.88 -7.98 12.83
CA ASN A 68 13.63 -8.71 13.82
C ASN A 68 14.87 -9.35 13.16
N LEU A 69 15.84 -8.52 12.81
CA LEU A 69 17.24 -8.93 12.75
C LEU A 69 17.73 -9.29 14.18
N ALA A 70 16.75 -9.65 15.05
CA ALA A 70 16.97 -9.99 16.43
C ALA A 70 18.14 -10.97 16.57
N VAL A 71 18.20 -12.00 15.72
CA VAL A 71 19.26 -12.99 15.72
C VAL A 71 20.64 -12.36 15.48
N LEU A 72 20.74 -11.35 14.65
CA LEU A 72 22.02 -10.68 14.37
C LEU A 72 22.32 -9.59 15.41
N VAL A 73 21.29 -8.83 15.80
CA VAL A 73 21.44 -7.71 16.74
C VAL A 73 21.74 -8.18 18.17
N HIS A 74 21.25 -9.35 18.57
CA HIS A 74 21.57 -9.96 19.89
C HIS A 74 23.04 -10.30 20.08
N ARG A 75 23.86 -10.33 19.01
CA ARG A 75 25.31 -10.52 19.13
C ARG A 75 26.08 -9.24 19.49
N PHE A 76 25.43 -8.09 19.46
CA PHE A 76 26.06 -6.80 19.77
C PHE A 76 25.86 -6.41 21.24
N SER A 77 26.69 -5.49 21.73
CA SER A 77 26.52 -4.91 23.07
C SER A 77 25.17 -4.19 23.20
N PRO A 78 24.59 -4.09 24.42
CA PRO A 78 23.32 -3.42 24.64
C PRO A 78 23.27 -1.97 24.12
N GLU A 79 24.41 -1.27 24.20
CA GLU A 79 24.53 0.09 23.67
C GLU A 79 24.48 0.14 22.14
N ALA A 80 25.14 -0.83 21.48
CA ALA A 80 25.09 -0.94 20.02
C ALA A 80 23.68 -1.30 19.53
N GLN A 81 22.99 -2.20 20.22
CA GLN A 81 21.60 -2.55 19.94
C GLN A 81 20.69 -1.30 19.98
N ARG A 82 20.80 -0.49 21.03
CA ARG A 82 20.04 0.76 21.18
C ARG A 82 20.34 1.76 20.06
N ARG A 83 21.61 1.90 19.66
CA ARG A 83 21.99 2.80 18.56
C ARG A 83 21.43 2.33 17.21
N ILE A 84 21.47 1.03 16.95
CA ILE A 84 20.89 0.42 15.75
C ILE A 84 19.38 0.64 15.72
N ASP A 85 18.69 0.43 16.82
CA ASP A 85 17.23 0.62 16.94
C ASP A 85 16.84 2.07 16.65
N ILE A 86 17.53 3.04 17.27
CA ILE A 86 17.31 4.47 17.01
C ILE A 86 17.58 4.82 15.55
N ALA A 87 18.70 4.36 14.98
CA ALA A 87 19.07 4.63 13.59
C ALA A 87 18.03 4.07 12.62
N THR A 88 17.51 2.86 12.89
CA THR A 88 16.46 2.23 12.10
C THR A 88 15.16 3.05 12.14
N HIS A 89 14.72 3.50 13.31
CA HIS A 89 13.51 4.31 13.42
C HIS A 89 13.66 5.68 12.75
N ILE A 90 14.84 6.30 12.82
CA ILE A 90 15.14 7.55 12.10
C ILE A 90 15.08 7.32 10.58
N LEU A 91 15.66 6.23 10.10
CA LEU A 91 15.66 5.91 8.67
C LEU A 91 14.23 5.65 8.16
N ILE A 92 13.44 4.89 8.92
CA ILE A 92 12.03 4.64 8.62
C ILE A 92 11.25 5.97 8.59
N ALA A 93 11.44 6.83 9.59
CA ALA A 93 10.77 8.13 9.64
C ALA A 93 11.13 9.02 8.45
N ALA A 94 12.41 9.09 8.09
CA ALA A 94 12.88 9.86 6.94
C ALA A 94 12.29 9.34 5.63
N PHE A 95 12.30 8.03 5.42
CA PHE A 95 11.67 7.39 4.27
C PHE A 95 10.16 7.65 4.22
N ALA A 96 9.47 7.47 5.34
CA ALA A 96 8.04 7.69 5.45
C ALA A 96 7.63 9.14 5.15
N LEU A 97 8.41 10.12 5.59
CA LEU A 97 8.23 11.54 5.26
C LEU A 97 8.42 11.79 3.76
N LEU A 98 9.42 11.17 3.14
CA LEU A 98 9.63 11.26 1.70
C LEU A 98 8.43 10.69 0.94
N VAL A 99 7.93 9.52 1.34
CA VAL A 99 6.75 8.87 0.73
C VAL A 99 5.52 9.75 0.91
N THR A 100 5.31 10.33 2.09
CA THR A 100 4.20 11.27 2.36
C THR A 100 4.28 12.49 1.43
N TRP A 101 5.44 13.09 1.33
CA TRP A 101 5.66 14.27 0.50
C TRP A 101 5.41 13.98 -0.99
N THR A 102 6.02 12.92 -1.51
CA THR A 102 5.87 12.54 -2.91
C THR A 102 4.45 12.08 -3.22
N GLY A 103 3.83 11.30 -2.35
CA GLY A 103 2.44 10.86 -2.47
C GLY A 103 1.45 12.02 -2.49
N THR A 104 1.63 12.99 -1.59
CA THR A 104 0.80 14.20 -1.55
C THR A 104 0.96 15.03 -2.83
N LYS A 105 2.20 15.23 -3.28
CA LYS A 105 2.45 15.93 -4.56
C LYS A 105 1.79 15.24 -5.74
N LEU A 106 1.91 13.93 -5.85
CA LEU A 106 1.31 13.16 -6.93
C LEU A 106 -0.22 13.19 -6.87
N ALA A 107 -0.80 13.10 -5.68
CA ALA A 107 -2.25 13.21 -5.50
C ALA A 107 -2.78 14.58 -5.94
N ILE A 108 -2.08 15.67 -5.54
CA ILE A 108 -2.46 17.03 -5.96
C ILE A 108 -2.26 17.23 -7.46
N LEU A 109 -1.18 16.73 -8.05
CA LEU A 109 -0.89 16.90 -9.47
C LEU A 109 -1.91 16.17 -10.35
N ASN A 110 -2.39 15.01 -9.89
CA ASN A 110 -3.27 14.15 -10.67
C ASN A 110 -4.75 14.22 -10.25
N HIS A 111 -5.15 15.18 -9.41
CA HIS A 111 -6.52 15.25 -8.90
C HIS A 111 -7.57 15.57 -9.97
N THR A 112 -7.17 16.25 -11.04
CA THR A 112 -8.03 16.58 -12.20
C THR A 112 -8.06 15.50 -13.27
N LEU A 113 -7.13 14.54 -13.19
CA LEU A 113 -7.09 13.42 -14.13
C LEU A 113 -8.01 12.31 -13.62
N THR A 114 -8.76 11.72 -14.55
CA THR A 114 -9.66 10.60 -14.28
C THR A 114 -9.08 9.30 -14.82
N SER A 115 -9.41 8.20 -14.15
CA SER A 115 -9.05 6.87 -14.63
C SER A 115 -9.88 6.49 -15.87
N PRO A 116 -9.32 5.69 -16.80
CA PRO A 116 -9.96 5.40 -18.10
C PRO A 116 -11.26 4.61 -18.01
N ALA A 117 -11.43 3.74 -17.01
CA ALA A 117 -12.57 2.84 -16.94
C ALA A 117 -13.60 3.24 -15.88
N LEU A 118 -13.15 3.71 -14.72
CA LEU A 118 -14.05 4.05 -13.58
C LEU A 118 -14.31 5.55 -13.47
N GLU A 119 -13.62 6.38 -14.25
CA GLU A 119 -13.71 7.84 -14.23
C GLU A 119 -13.44 8.46 -12.84
N PHE A 120 -12.80 7.70 -11.94
CA PHE A 120 -12.35 8.22 -10.65
C PHE A 120 -11.13 9.12 -10.81
N SER A 121 -11.01 10.11 -9.92
CA SER A 121 -9.79 10.89 -9.85
C SER A 121 -8.58 10.00 -9.54
N LEU A 122 -7.51 10.13 -10.33
CA LEU A 122 -6.25 9.41 -10.09
C LEU A 122 -5.61 9.76 -8.75
N ALA A 123 -6.04 10.83 -8.09
CA ALA A 123 -5.63 11.13 -6.72
C ALA A 123 -5.88 9.95 -5.76
N TRP A 124 -6.95 9.16 -5.95
CA TRP A 124 -7.27 8.00 -5.12
C TRP A 124 -6.20 6.90 -5.17
N LEU A 125 -5.48 6.79 -6.29
CA LEU A 125 -4.36 5.86 -6.45
C LEU A 125 -3.12 6.31 -5.68
N TYR A 126 -2.92 7.64 -5.54
CA TYR A 126 -1.75 8.22 -4.87
C TYR A 126 -1.98 8.56 -3.39
N MET A 127 -3.24 8.71 -2.96
CA MET A 127 -3.59 8.99 -1.56
C MET A 127 -3.06 7.96 -0.55
N PRO A 128 -3.01 6.65 -0.84
CA PRO A 128 -2.40 5.69 0.09
C PRO A 128 -0.97 6.05 0.47
N ALA A 129 -0.16 6.55 -0.50
CA ALA A 129 1.21 6.97 -0.22
C ALA A 129 1.26 8.16 0.75
N ALA A 130 0.36 9.13 0.59
CA ALA A 130 0.27 10.27 1.49
C ALA A 130 -0.16 9.84 2.90
N ILE A 131 -1.24 9.06 3.00
CA ILE A 131 -1.84 8.64 4.28
C ILE A 131 -0.98 7.58 4.96
N GLY A 132 -0.62 6.51 4.26
CA GLY A 132 0.20 5.42 4.79
C GLY A 132 1.59 5.90 5.20
N GLY A 133 2.22 6.77 4.39
CA GLY A 133 3.49 7.41 4.73
C GLY A 133 3.38 8.25 6.00
N ALA A 134 2.33 9.09 6.12
CA ALA A 134 2.11 9.90 7.32
C ALA A 134 1.92 9.05 8.57
N LEU A 135 1.12 7.98 8.49
CA LEU A 135 0.94 7.03 9.59
C LEU A 135 2.26 6.35 9.98
N MET A 136 3.02 5.90 8.98
CA MET A 136 4.34 5.28 9.17
C MET A 136 5.31 6.24 9.88
N ALA A 137 5.36 7.51 9.45
CA ALA A 137 6.19 8.54 10.09
C ALA A 137 5.77 8.78 11.55
N LEU A 138 4.47 8.91 11.81
CA LEU A 138 3.95 9.09 13.16
C LEU A 138 4.32 7.93 14.09
N TYR A 139 4.15 6.67 13.62
CA TYR A 139 4.53 5.51 14.41
C TYR A 139 6.04 5.43 14.66
N ALA A 140 6.87 5.65 13.63
CA ALA A 140 8.31 5.64 13.77
C ALA A 140 8.80 6.71 14.76
N LEU A 141 8.26 7.93 14.70
CA LEU A 141 8.59 9.02 15.61
C LEU A 141 8.10 8.75 17.04
N SER A 142 6.93 8.11 17.21
CA SER A 142 6.42 7.75 18.53
C SER A 142 7.32 6.76 19.26
N MET A 143 8.01 5.90 18.50
CA MET A 143 8.93 4.89 19.08
C MET A 143 10.29 5.47 19.48
N LEU A 144 10.65 6.65 18.98
CA LEU A 144 11.86 7.37 19.42
C LEU A 144 11.69 8.04 20.78
N ARG A 145 10.45 8.19 21.27
CA ARG A 145 10.23 8.78 22.61
C ARG A 145 10.67 7.79 23.67
N PRO A 146 11.51 8.22 24.64
CA PRO A 146 11.84 7.38 25.79
C PRO A 146 10.55 7.04 26.53
N ARG A 147 10.34 5.76 26.79
CA ARG A 147 9.28 5.34 27.72
C ARG A 147 9.71 5.79 29.11
N ALA A 148 8.95 6.72 29.72
CA ALA A 148 9.08 7.10 31.14
C ALA A 148 8.76 5.91 32.03
#